data_b515617e0fe41a8f3f5233c1674c6c9d
#
_entry.id   b515617e0fe41a8f3f5233c1674c6c9d
#
_cell.length_a   1.000
_cell.length_b   1.000
_cell.length_c   1.000
_cell.angle_alpha   90.00
_cell.angle_beta   90.00
_cell.angle_gamma   90.00
#
_symmetry.space_group_name_H-M   'P 1'
#
loop_
_entity.id
_entity.type
_entity.pdbx_description
1 polymer ?
#
loop_
_entity_poly.entity_id
_entity_poly.type
_entity_poly.pdbx_seq_one_letter_code
_entity_poly.pdbx_strand_id
1 'polypeptide(L)'
;FEVQKYTNELLKDKPAAVCVMDVYNGDIVSMVSSPTFEPNEFVHGLEKKYWNSLIKNELRPLTNKTISGLYPPGSTIKTLVALSALENGVIKPLDTFRCKGKIELYGEKFHCWEKDGHGIVNLRKGIQRSCDVYFYEVARKLGVDRLSETAKKFGLGKKVLNGFIEERAGVVPNTKWKKKFIGQNWYLGETLHSGIGQGYFQSTPLQLCLMTAQIANGCLLYTSDAADEWIG
;
A
#
# COMPACT_ATOMS: atom_id res chain seq x y z
N PHE A 1 6.41 23.02 6.78
CA PHE A 1 7.10 23.53 5.58
C PHE A 1 8.54 22.98 5.44
N GLU A 2 9.34 22.98 6.50
CA GLU A 2 10.75 22.52 6.47
C GLU A 2 10.89 21.04 6.08
N VAL A 3 10.06 20.15 6.66
CA VAL A 3 10.06 18.72 6.29
C VAL A 3 9.76 18.51 4.81
N GLN A 4 8.77 19.25 4.27
CA GLN A 4 8.43 19.21 2.85
C GLN A 4 9.63 19.63 1.97
N LYS A 5 10.27 20.75 2.31
CA LYS A 5 11.44 21.27 1.60
C LYS A 5 12.60 20.28 1.66
N TYR A 6 12.94 19.81 2.85
CA TYR A 6 14.02 18.84 3.05
C TYR A 6 13.77 17.54 2.27
N THR A 7 12.54 17.00 2.32
CA THR A 7 12.18 15.80 1.57
C THR A 7 12.33 16.02 0.06
N ASN A 8 11.91 17.18 -0.44
CA ASN A 8 12.05 17.51 -1.85
C ASN A 8 13.52 17.60 -2.30
N GLU A 9 14.38 18.18 -1.46
CA GLU A 9 15.83 18.26 -1.69
C GLU A 9 16.48 16.88 -1.72
N LEU A 10 16.12 15.99 -0.80
CA LEU A 10 16.63 14.61 -0.75
C LEU A 10 16.24 13.77 -1.97
N LEU A 11 15.07 14.06 -2.54
CA LEU A 11 14.53 13.32 -3.68
C LEU A 11 14.88 13.94 -5.03
N LYS A 12 15.59 15.06 -5.04
CA LYS A 12 15.99 15.71 -6.28
C LYS A 12 16.63 14.70 -7.24
N ASP A 13 16.12 14.68 -8.47
CA ASP A 13 16.58 13.81 -9.56
C ASP A 13 16.39 12.29 -9.34
N LYS A 14 15.65 11.87 -8.28
CA LYS A 14 15.33 10.47 -8.02
C LYS A 14 13.87 10.18 -8.35
N PRO A 15 13.54 9.10 -9.07
CA PRO A 15 12.15 8.71 -9.30
C PRO A 15 11.57 8.10 -8.01
N ALA A 16 10.87 8.93 -7.22
CA ALA A 16 10.35 8.51 -5.91
C ALA A 16 9.08 9.28 -5.52
N ALA A 17 8.37 8.74 -4.53
CA ALA A 17 7.26 9.40 -3.86
C ALA A 17 7.38 9.20 -2.35
N VAL A 18 7.17 10.25 -1.58
CA VAL A 18 7.19 10.22 -0.11
C VAL A 18 5.94 10.88 0.42
N CYS A 19 5.30 10.21 1.39
CA CYS A 19 4.22 10.76 2.20
C CYS A 19 4.63 10.66 3.67
N VAL A 20 4.49 11.75 4.41
CA VAL A 20 4.68 11.82 5.86
C VAL A 20 3.40 12.34 6.47
N MET A 21 2.87 11.63 7.44
CA MET A 21 1.61 11.95 8.11
C MET A 21 1.82 11.96 9.62
N ASP A 22 1.21 12.94 10.30
CA ASP A 22 1.10 12.93 11.74
C ASP A 22 0.11 11.84 12.16
N VAL A 23 0.57 10.92 13.01
CA VAL A 23 -0.24 9.78 13.42
C VAL A 23 -1.34 10.13 14.43
N TYR A 24 -1.28 11.31 15.06
CA TYR A 24 -2.25 11.73 16.06
C TYR A 24 -3.49 12.40 15.47
N ASN A 25 -3.29 13.24 14.43
CA ASN A 25 -4.37 14.02 13.82
C ASN A 25 -4.60 13.74 12.33
N GLY A 26 -3.71 12.96 11.70
CA GLY A 26 -3.81 12.62 10.28
C GLY A 26 -3.33 13.71 9.31
N ASP A 27 -2.74 14.80 9.82
CA ASP A 27 -2.22 15.87 8.97
C ASP A 27 -1.09 15.39 8.06
N ILE A 28 -1.13 15.82 6.81
CA ILE A 28 -0.07 15.56 5.86
C ILE A 28 1.08 16.55 6.09
N VAL A 29 2.13 16.10 6.74
CA VAL A 29 3.34 16.89 7.04
C VAL A 29 4.20 17.09 5.81
N SER A 30 4.28 16.07 4.94
CA SER A 30 5.03 16.12 3.68
C SER A 30 4.42 15.17 2.66
N MET A 31 4.30 15.66 1.42
CA MET A 31 3.86 14.88 0.27
C MET A 31 4.67 15.29 -0.95
N VAL A 32 5.64 14.47 -1.35
CA VAL A 32 6.59 14.77 -2.43
C VAL A 32 6.55 13.70 -3.51
N SER A 33 6.43 14.14 -4.75
CA SER A 33 6.53 13.33 -5.96
C SER A 33 7.71 13.80 -6.80
N SER A 34 8.70 12.96 -7.05
CA SER A 34 9.90 13.31 -7.81
C SER A 34 10.07 12.38 -9.03
N PRO A 35 10.60 12.90 -10.16
CA PRO A 35 10.77 14.31 -10.46
C PRO A 35 9.43 15.04 -10.52
N THR A 36 9.47 16.35 -10.33
CA THR A 36 8.33 17.25 -10.45
C THR A 36 8.57 18.31 -11.50
N PHE A 37 7.67 19.24 -11.64
CA PHE A 37 7.77 20.38 -12.56
C PHE A 37 7.68 21.69 -11.76
N GLU A 38 8.10 22.81 -12.38
CA GLU A 38 7.96 24.15 -11.80
C GLU A 38 6.58 24.74 -12.15
N PRO A 39 5.66 24.87 -11.16
CA PRO A 39 4.31 25.35 -11.42
C PRO A 39 4.26 26.79 -11.96
N ASN A 40 5.21 27.63 -11.59
CA ASN A 40 5.25 29.03 -12.03
C ASN A 40 5.45 29.19 -13.54
N GLU A 41 6.12 28.24 -14.18
CA GLU A 41 6.27 28.23 -15.64
C GLU A 41 4.93 28.14 -16.38
N PHE A 42 3.90 27.56 -15.73
CA PHE A 42 2.56 27.46 -16.31
C PHE A 42 1.78 28.80 -16.25
N VAL A 43 2.14 29.68 -15.32
CA VAL A 43 1.46 30.98 -15.13
C VAL A 43 1.87 31.97 -16.21
N HIS A 44 3.14 31.92 -16.63
CA HIS A 44 3.71 32.90 -17.58
C HIS A 44 3.72 32.42 -19.05
N GLY A 45 3.14 31.25 -19.29
CA GLY A 45 3.14 30.60 -20.61
C GLY A 45 4.33 29.65 -20.79
N LEU A 46 4.00 28.41 -21.16
CA LEU A 46 4.99 27.33 -21.30
C LEU A 46 5.78 27.48 -22.64
N GLU A 47 7.09 27.49 -22.54
CA GLU A 47 7.91 27.25 -23.69
C GLU A 47 7.68 25.86 -24.28
N LYS A 48 7.49 25.75 -25.60
CA LYS A 48 7.26 24.46 -26.28
C LYS A 48 8.36 23.44 -26.01
N LYS A 49 9.59 23.87 -25.82
CA LYS A 49 10.74 23.02 -25.49
C LYS A 49 10.58 22.40 -24.08
N TYR A 50 10.23 23.23 -23.07
CA TYR A 50 10.02 22.78 -21.71
C TYR A 50 8.82 21.82 -21.60
N TRP A 51 7.68 22.18 -22.23
CA TRP A 51 6.51 21.29 -22.31
C TRP A 51 6.88 19.92 -22.90
N ASN A 52 7.57 19.89 -24.01
CA ASN A 52 8.02 18.66 -24.66
C ASN A 52 8.95 17.84 -23.75
N SER A 53 9.79 18.47 -22.94
CA SER A 53 10.66 17.78 -21.99
C SER A 53 9.86 17.12 -20.88
N LEU A 54 8.76 17.73 -20.41
CA LEU A 54 7.89 17.16 -19.38
C LEU A 54 7.08 15.96 -19.90
N ILE A 55 6.44 16.08 -21.07
CA ILE A 55 5.57 15.02 -21.62
C ILE A 55 6.35 13.81 -22.13
N LYS A 56 7.58 14.00 -22.60
CA LYS A 56 8.46 12.93 -23.09
C LYS A 56 9.30 12.29 -22.00
N ASN A 57 9.26 12.81 -20.78
CA ASN A 57 10.05 12.29 -19.69
C ASN A 57 9.43 10.97 -19.19
N GLU A 58 10.18 9.87 -19.31
CA GLU A 58 9.76 8.54 -18.87
C GLU A 58 9.45 8.48 -17.37
N LEU A 59 10.05 9.36 -16.56
CA LEU A 59 9.82 9.47 -15.12
C LEU A 59 8.52 10.21 -14.76
N ARG A 60 7.76 10.68 -15.77
CA ARG A 60 6.42 11.29 -15.63
C ARG A 60 6.35 12.39 -14.56
N PRO A 61 7.05 13.51 -14.73
CA PRO A 61 7.06 14.60 -13.75
C PRO A 61 5.70 15.26 -13.53
N LEU A 62 4.79 15.22 -14.52
CA LEU A 62 3.44 15.75 -14.42
C LEU A 62 2.49 14.86 -13.58
N THR A 63 2.90 13.63 -13.24
CA THR A 63 2.08 12.72 -12.44
C THR A 63 2.44 12.87 -10.97
N ASN A 64 1.48 13.22 -10.14
CA ASN A 64 1.66 13.14 -8.68
C ASN A 64 1.64 11.67 -8.23
N LYS A 65 2.83 11.09 -8.08
CA LYS A 65 3.01 9.66 -7.77
C LYS A 65 2.49 9.29 -6.39
N THR A 66 2.35 10.26 -5.46
CA THR A 66 1.88 10.02 -4.10
C THR A 66 0.42 9.59 -4.06
N ILE A 67 -0.41 10.14 -4.95
CA ILE A 67 -1.87 9.90 -5.02
C ILE A 67 -2.33 9.19 -6.28
N SER A 68 -1.53 9.25 -7.36
CA SER A 68 -1.88 8.68 -8.66
C SER A 68 -1.02 7.46 -9.04
N GLY A 69 0.15 7.29 -8.41
CA GLY A 69 1.01 6.12 -8.61
C GLY A 69 0.40 4.88 -7.96
N LEU A 70 0.21 3.81 -8.73
CA LEU A 70 -0.30 2.53 -8.22
C LEU A 70 0.83 1.51 -8.18
N TYR A 71 1.09 1.00 -6.99
CA TYR A 71 2.17 0.07 -6.73
C TYR A 71 1.65 -1.12 -5.90
N PRO A 72 2.21 -2.33 -6.09
CA PRO A 72 1.99 -3.42 -5.14
C PRO A 72 2.50 -3.00 -3.76
N PRO A 73 1.68 -3.12 -2.69
CA PRO A 73 2.10 -2.71 -1.35
C PRO A 73 3.29 -3.52 -0.81
N GLY A 74 3.50 -4.72 -1.31
CA GLY A 74 4.55 -5.62 -0.84
C GLY A 74 4.43 -5.90 0.65
N SER A 75 5.55 -6.10 1.32
CA SER A 75 5.60 -6.47 2.74
C SER A 75 5.01 -5.44 3.71
N THR A 76 4.72 -4.22 3.29
CA THR A 76 4.05 -3.23 4.14
C THR A 76 2.63 -3.65 4.53
N ILE A 77 1.97 -4.47 3.69
CA ILE A 77 0.63 -5.00 3.96
C ILE A 77 0.61 -6.04 5.09
N LYS A 78 1.75 -6.65 5.43
CA LYS A 78 1.82 -7.77 6.38
C LYS A 78 1.30 -7.41 7.77
N THR A 79 1.48 -6.18 8.20
CA THR A 79 0.90 -5.69 9.46
C THR A 79 -0.63 -5.71 9.44
N LEU A 80 -1.22 -5.30 8.31
CA LEU A 80 -2.66 -5.35 8.10
C LEU A 80 -3.19 -6.79 8.00
N VAL A 81 -2.47 -7.68 7.31
CA VAL A 81 -2.79 -9.11 7.23
C VAL A 81 -2.77 -9.75 8.61
N ALA A 82 -1.78 -9.41 9.43
CA ALA A 82 -1.67 -9.86 10.82
C ALA A 82 -2.87 -9.39 11.66
N LEU A 83 -3.20 -8.10 11.58
CA LEU A 83 -4.33 -7.51 12.29
C LEU A 83 -5.64 -8.19 11.87
N SER A 84 -5.89 -8.32 10.57
CA SER A 84 -7.08 -8.99 10.04
C SER A 84 -7.19 -10.44 10.53
N ALA A 85 -6.08 -11.17 10.57
CA ALA A 85 -6.07 -12.55 11.02
C ALA A 85 -6.34 -12.69 12.54
N LEU A 86 -5.83 -11.75 13.34
CA LEU A 86 -6.10 -11.69 14.78
C LEU A 86 -7.57 -11.34 15.06
N GLU A 87 -8.10 -10.31 14.41
CA GLU A 87 -9.50 -9.88 14.57
C GLU A 87 -10.49 -10.97 14.17
N ASN A 88 -10.18 -11.74 13.13
CA ASN A 88 -11.01 -12.86 12.69
C ASN A 88 -10.74 -14.16 13.46
N GLY A 89 -9.86 -14.15 14.46
CA GLY A 89 -9.56 -15.31 15.30
C GLY A 89 -8.91 -16.50 14.57
N VAL A 90 -8.35 -16.27 13.36
CA VAL A 90 -7.76 -17.36 12.56
C VAL A 90 -6.32 -17.69 12.97
N ILE A 91 -5.68 -16.79 13.71
CA ILE A 91 -4.41 -17.01 14.40
C ILE A 91 -4.43 -16.39 15.80
N LYS A 92 -3.54 -16.91 16.67
CA LYS A 92 -3.17 -16.31 17.95
C LYS A 92 -1.71 -15.82 17.88
N PRO A 93 -1.28 -14.85 18.70
CA PRO A 93 0.09 -14.31 18.67
C PRO A 93 1.20 -15.34 18.80
N LEU A 94 0.94 -16.43 19.51
CA LEU A 94 1.90 -17.52 19.76
C LEU A 94 1.83 -18.66 18.75
N ASP A 95 0.85 -18.68 17.84
CA ASP A 95 0.76 -19.68 16.79
C ASP A 95 2.00 -19.62 15.91
N THR A 96 2.54 -20.80 15.59
CA THR A 96 3.78 -20.92 14.84
C THR A 96 3.58 -21.65 13.52
N PHE A 97 4.32 -21.22 12.50
CA PHE A 97 4.50 -21.94 11.24
C PHE A 97 5.98 -22.20 10.99
N ARG A 98 6.29 -23.27 10.28
CA ARG A 98 7.67 -23.61 9.91
C ARG A 98 8.00 -23.07 8.53
N CYS A 99 8.94 -22.14 8.44
CA CYS A 99 9.48 -21.63 7.19
C CYS A 99 10.74 -22.41 6.80
N LYS A 100 10.66 -23.14 5.68
CA LYS A 100 11.78 -23.88 5.05
C LYS A 100 12.24 -23.19 3.76
N GLY A 101 12.09 -21.85 3.66
CA GLY A 101 12.42 -21.09 2.47
C GLY A 101 11.34 -21.09 1.38
N LYS A 102 10.37 -21.98 1.43
CA LYS A 102 9.22 -22.05 0.52
C LYS A 102 8.08 -22.86 1.11
N ILE A 103 6.89 -22.70 0.51
CA ILE A 103 5.77 -23.64 0.60
C ILE A 103 5.41 -24.12 -0.81
N GLU A 104 4.74 -25.25 -0.90
CA GLU A 104 4.27 -25.80 -2.17
C GLU A 104 2.75 -25.98 -2.12
N LEU A 105 2.06 -25.54 -3.16
CA LEU A 105 0.64 -25.61 -3.30
C LEU A 105 0.27 -25.99 -4.75
N TYR A 106 -0.39 -27.13 -4.93
CA TYR A 106 -0.80 -27.66 -6.24
C TYR A 106 0.35 -27.74 -7.26
N GLY A 107 1.56 -28.10 -6.81
CA GLY A 107 2.76 -28.18 -7.65
C GLY A 107 3.50 -26.86 -7.85
N GLU A 108 2.90 -25.72 -7.47
CA GLU A 108 3.53 -24.40 -7.54
C GLU A 108 4.30 -24.09 -6.27
N LYS A 109 5.47 -23.44 -6.41
CA LYS A 109 6.36 -23.09 -5.31
C LYS A 109 6.25 -21.60 -4.99
N PHE A 110 5.94 -21.28 -3.73
CA PHE A 110 5.88 -19.93 -3.19
C PHE A 110 7.09 -19.73 -2.29
N HIS A 111 8.04 -18.91 -2.75
CA HIS A 111 9.33 -18.73 -2.09
C HIS A 111 9.25 -17.66 -1.00
N CYS A 112 10.03 -17.87 0.08
CA CYS A 112 10.43 -16.82 1.01
C CYS A 112 11.66 -16.12 0.43
N TRP A 113 11.87 -14.87 0.83
CA TRP A 113 13.10 -14.15 0.50
C TRP A 113 14.34 -14.81 1.17
N GLU A 114 14.16 -15.44 2.35
CA GLU A 114 15.19 -16.25 3.00
C GLU A 114 15.16 -17.68 2.44
N LYS A 115 16.16 -18.02 1.65
CA LYS A 115 16.23 -19.30 0.92
C LYS A 115 16.31 -20.51 1.83
N ASP A 116 17.08 -20.41 2.93
CA ASP A 116 17.25 -21.48 3.92
C ASP A 116 16.09 -21.56 4.91
N GLY A 117 15.20 -20.54 4.87
CA GLY A 117 14.03 -20.41 5.71
C GLY A 117 14.33 -19.84 7.09
N HIS A 118 13.26 -19.37 7.75
CA HIS A 118 13.34 -18.73 9.06
C HIS A 118 13.16 -19.70 10.25
N GLY A 119 13.01 -21.01 9.97
CA GLY A 119 12.71 -22.02 10.99
C GLY A 119 11.29 -21.88 11.57
N ILE A 120 11.14 -21.99 12.87
CA ILE A 120 9.86 -21.80 13.58
C ILE A 120 9.59 -20.30 13.77
N VAL A 121 8.49 -19.84 13.23
CA VAL A 121 8.09 -18.42 13.16
C VAL A 121 6.72 -18.24 13.79
N ASN A 122 6.62 -17.37 14.80
CA ASN A 122 5.36 -16.85 15.32
C ASN A 122 5.07 -15.47 14.73
N LEU A 123 3.95 -14.84 15.11
CA LEU A 123 3.54 -13.53 14.59
C LEU A 123 4.64 -12.46 14.72
N ARG A 124 5.24 -12.33 15.92
CA ARG A 124 6.31 -11.33 16.16
C ARG A 124 7.49 -11.53 15.23
N LYS A 125 8.00 -12.77 15.14
CA LYS A 125 9.11 -13.11 14.21
C LYS A 125 8.71 -12.95 12.75
N GLY A 126 7.45 -13.29 12.41
CA GLY A 126 6.90 -13.12 11.06
C GLY A 126 6.97 -11.68 10.58
N ILE A 127 6.53 -10.73 11.42
CA ILE A 127 6.63 -9.29 11.12
C ILE A 127 8.09 -8.83 11.14
N GLN A 128 8.83 -9.12 12.20
CA GLN A 128 10.22 -8.68 12.38
C GLN A 128 11.14 -9.10 11.24
N ARG A 129 10.98 -10.34 10.74
CA ARG A 129 11.80 -10.91 9.67
C ARG A 129 11.11 -10.84 8.30
N SER A 130 9.95 -10.24 8.23
CA SER A 130 9.15 -10.18 6.99
C SER A 130 9.01 -11.55 6.30
N CYS A 131 8.74 -12.61 7.07
CA CYS A 131 8.72 -13.99 6.57
C CYS A 131 7.52 -14.22 5.65
N ASP A 132 7.77 -14.41 4.33
CA ASP A 132 6.69 -14.63 3.36
C ASP A 132 5.94 -15.93 3.64
N VAL A 133 6.63 -17.01 3.96
CA VAL A 133 6.00 -18.30 4.27
C VAL A 133 5.04 -18.20 5.45
N TYR A 134 5.39 -17.45 6.50
CA TYR A 134 4.48 -17.19 7.62
C TYR A 134 3.19 -16.53 7.11
N PHE A 135 3.33 -15.48 6.30
CA PHE A 135 2.18 -14.72 5.79
C PHE A 135 1.40 -15.45 4.70
N TYR A 136 2.00 -16.36 3.93
CA TYR A 136 1.26 -17.29 3.07
C TYR A 136 0.31 -18.17 3.88
N GLU A 137 0.80 -18.76 4.99
CA GLU A 137 -0.03 -19.60 5.85
C GLU A 137 -1.13 -18.81 6.57
N VAL A 138 -0.82 -17.59 7.02
CA VAL A 138 -1.81 -16.68 7.62
C VAL A 138 -2.88 -16.31 6.59
N ALA A 139 -2.49 -15.89 5.39
CA ALA A 139 -3.42 -15.52 4.32
C ALA A 139 -4.28 -16.70 3.87
N ARG A 140 -3.70 -17.90 3.79
CA ARG A 140 -4.42 -19.13 3.47
C ARG A 140 -5.55 -19.42 4.46
N LYS A 141 -5.31 -19.22 5.77
CA LYS A 141 -6.32 -19.38 6.83
C LYS A 141 -7.35 -18.26 6.82
N LEU A 142 -6.91 -17.02 6.57
CA LEU A 142 -7.77 -15.84 6.58
C LEU A 142 -8.73 -15.81 5.39
N GLY A 143 -8.22 -16.09 4.20
CA GLY A 143 -8.94 -15.90 2.95
C GLY A 143 -8.91 -14.46 2.46
N VAL A 144 -8.96 -14.28 1.12
CA VAL A 144 -8.83 -12.96 0.49
C VAL A 144 -10.01 -12.03 0.79
N ASP A 145 -11.22 -12.57 0.95
CA ASP A 145 -12.41 -11.74 1.17
C ASP A 145 -12.35 -11.02 2.52
N ARG A 146 -11.98 -11.72 3.61
CA ARG A 146 -11.77 -11.08 4.92
C ARG A 146 -10.61 -10.09 4.91
N LEU A 147 -9.50 -10.43 4.24
CA LEU A 147 -8.40 -9.50 4.04
C LEU A 147 -8.86 -8.23 3.30
N SER A 148 -9.66 -8.39 2.24
CA SER A 148 -10.21 -7.28 1.47
C SER A 148 -11.12 -6.39 2.30
N GLU A 149 -11.96 -6.96 3.16
CA GLU A 149 -12.83 -6.20 4.06
C GLU A 149 -12.02 -5.35 5.04
N THR A 150 -11.01 -5.93 5.68
CA THR A 150 -10.10 -5.20 6.57
C THR A 150 -9.34 -4.11 5.81
N ALA A 151 -8.78 -4.42 4.64
CA ALA A 151 -8.03 -3.44 3.84
C ALA A 151 -8.87 -2.20 3.47
N LYS A 152 -10.14 -2.39 3.16
CA LYS A 152 -11.07 -1.28 2.87
C LYS A 152 -11.38 -0.42 4.10
N LYS A 153 -11.43 -1.00 5.29
CA LYS A 153 -11.58 -0.25 6.55
C LYS A 153 -10.38 0.68 6.78
N PHE A 154 -9.20 0.27 6.33
CA PHE A 154 -7.96 1.06 6.41
C PHE A 154 -7.72 1.98 5.21
N GLY A 155 -8.75 2.29 4.42
CA GLY A 155 -8.67 3.26 3.32
C GLY A 155 -8.10 2.74 2.01
N LEU A 156 -7.68 1.47 1.94
CA LEU A 156 -7.20 0.88 0.69
C LEU A 156 -8.37 0.60 -0.28
N GLY A 157 -8.13 0.78 -1.56
CA GLY A 157 -9.15 0.52 -2.60
C GLY A 157 -10.21 1.61 -2.75
N LYS A 158 -10.02 2.79 -2.12
CA LYS A 158 -10.87 3.98 -2.27
C LYS A 158 -10.03 5.25 -2.30
N LYS A 159 -10.58 6.34 -2.83
CA LYS A 159 -9.97 7.67 -2.70
C LYS A 159 -10.03 8.11 -1.24
N VAL A 160 -8.98 8.73 -0.74
CA VAL A 160 -8.84 9.16 0.67
C VAL A 160 -8.82 10.69 0.83
N LEU A 161 -8.57 11.43 -0.27
CA LEU A 161 -8.62 12.88 -0.30
C LEU A 161 -9.89 13.36 -0.98
N ASN A 162 -10.55 14.36 -0.40
CA ASN A 162 -11.67 15.02 -1.04
C ASN A 162 -11.17 16.07 -2.06
N GLY A 163 -11.80 16.12 -3.23
CA GLY A 163 -11.53 17.17 -4.24
C GLY A 163 -10.32 16.94 -5.17
N PHE A 164 -9.52 15.90 -4.98
CA PHE A 164 -8.40 15.59 -5.87
C PHE A 164 -8.83 14.64 -6.99
N ILE A 165 -9.06 15.19 -8.19
CA ILE A 165 -9.56 14.45 -9.37
C ILE A 165 -8.58 13.35 -9.78
N GLU A 166 -7.28 13.63 -9.75
CA GLU A 166 -6.20 12.72 -10.14
C GLU A 166 -5.95 11.58 -9.15
N GLU A 167 -6.53 11.62 -7.95
CA GLU A 167 -6.36 10.54 -6.98
C GLU A 167 -6.93 9.22 -7.50
N ARG A 168 -6.15 8.15 -7.37
CA ARG A 168 -6.53 6.80 -7.77
C ARG A 168 -6.86 5.94 -6.57
N ALA A 169 -7.97 5.20 -6.69
CA ALA A 169 -8.44 4.34 -5.60
C ALA A 169 -7.59 3.09 -5.36
N GLY A 170 -6.74 2.69 -6.32
CA GLY A 170 -6.04 1.41 -6.23
C GLY A 170 -6.95 0.21 -6.43
N VAL A 171 -6.42 -0.98 -6.14
CA VAL A 171 -7.15 -2.25 -6.25
C VAL A 171 -6.95 -3.05 -4.97
N VAL A 172 -8.04 -3.37 -4.29
CA VAL A 172 -8.09 -4.35 -3.20
C VAL A 172 -8.83 -5.58 -3.74
N PRO A 173 -8.10 -6.63 -4.15
CA PRO A 173 -8.69 -7.78 -4.82
C PRO A 173 -9.51 -8.62 -3.84
N ASN A 174 -10.56 -9.24 -4.37
CA ASN A 174 -11.34 -10.28 -3.70
C ASN A 174 -12.04 -11.16 -4.73
N THR A 175 -12.76 -12.19 -4.25
CA THR A 175 -13.45 -13.15 -5.13
C THR A 175 -14.45 -12.46 -6.06
N LYS A 176 -15.25 -11.53 -5.54
CA LYS A 176 -16.28 -10.78 -6.31
C LYS A 176 -15.62 -9.83 -7.31
N TRP A 177 -14.56 -9.13 -6.92
CA TRP A 177 -13.80 -8.23 -7.79
C TRP A 177 -13.24 -8.99 -9.01
N LYS A 178 -12.57 -10.12 -8.77
CA LYS A 178 -11.98 -10.90 -9.86
C LYS A 178 -13.05 -11.43 -10.82
N LYS A 179 -14.16 -11.94 -10.30
CA LYS A 179 -15.29 -12.40 -11.13
C LYS A 179 -15.86 -11.28 -11.99
N LYS A 180 -16.00 -10.08 -11.40
CA LYS A 180 -16.60 -8.91 -12.10
C LYS A 180 -15.68 -8.33 -13.17
N PHE A 181 -14.38 -8.15 -12.87
CA PHE A 181 -13.45 -7.38 -13.72
C PHE A 181 -12.59 -8.26 -14.63
N ILE A 182 -12.35 -9.52 -14.25
CA ILE A 182 -11.50 -10.46 -15.01
C ILE A 182 -12.31 -11.61 -15.61
N GLY A 183 -13.53 -11.87 -15.07
CA GLY A 183 -14.41 -12.94 -15.55
C GLY A 183 -14.01 -14.35 -15.07
N GLN A 184 -13.01 -14.46 -14.19
CA GLN A 184 -12.46 -15.72 -13.70
C GLN A 184 -12.78 -15.97 -12.23
N ASN A 185 -12.72 -17.23 -11.80
CA ASN A 185 -12.80 -17.58 -10.40
C ASN A 185 -11.47 -17.25 -9.69
N TRP A 186 -11.55 -17.08 -8.37
CA TRP A 186 -10.38 -16.86 -7.52
C TRP A 186 -9.65 -18.17 -7.25
N TYR A 187 -8.33 -18.15 -7.29
CA TYR A 187 -7.48 -19.28 -6.96
C TYR A 187 -6.73 -19.05 -5.64
N LEU A 188 -6.48 -20.12 -4.90
CA LEU A 188 -5.83 -20.03 -3.59
C LEU A 188 -4.41 -19.43 -3.67
N GLY A 189 -3.66 -19.68 -4.74
CA GLY A 189 -2.35 -19.06 -4.96
C GLY A 189 -2.40 -17.53 -5.01
N GLU A 190 -3.50 -16.96 -5.53
CA GLU A 190 -3.71 -15.50 -5.53
C GLU A 190 -3.94 -14.94 -4.13
N THR A 191 -4.55 -15.73 -3.22
CA THR A 191 -4.65 -15.38 -1.80
C THR A 191 -3.27 -15.31 -1.15
N LEU A 192 -2.38 -16.24 -1.47
CA LEU A 192 -1.00 -16.23 -0.95
C LEU A 192 -0.28 -14.95 -1.41
N HIS A 193 -0.32 -14.62 -2.69
CA HIS A 193 0.25 -13.39 -3.22
C HIS A 193 -0.34 -12.13 -2.56
N SER A 194 -1.67 -12.09 -2.38
CA SER A 194 -2.33 -10.97 -1.70
C SER A 194 -1.87 -10.83 -0.25
N GLY A 195 -1.57 -11.94 0.43
CA GLY A 195 -1.07 -11.96 1.81
C GLY A 195 0.33 -11.34 2.00
N ILE A 196 1.07 -11.16 0.93
CA ILE A 196 2.38 -10.46 0.93
C ILE A 196 2.35 -9.18 0.10
N GLY A 197 1.16 -8.70 -0.25
CA GLY A 197 0.96 -7.44 -0.98
C GLY A 197 1.38 -7.47 -2.43
N GLN A 198 1.24 -8.62 -3.08
CA GLN A 198 1.52 -8.83 -4.49
C GLN A 198 0.27 -9.29 -5.26
N GLY A 199 0.44 -9.72 -6.50
CA GLY A 199 -0.65 -10.11 -7.38
C GLY A 199 -1.45 -8.90 -7.87
N TYR A 200 -2.76 -8.93 -7.72
CA TYR A 200 -3.65 -7.83 -8.15
C TYR A 200 -3.71 -6.64 -7.20
N PHE A 201 -3.07 -6.75 -6.02
CA PHE A 201 -3.13 -5.68 -5.02
C PHE A 201 -2.37 -4.45 -5.50
N GLN A 202 -3.03 -3.28 -5.51
CA GLN A 202 -2.43 -2.01 -5.88
C GLN A 202 -2.90 -0.91 -4.95
N SER A 203 -1.97 -0.08 -4.49
CA SER A 203 -2.23 1.06 -3.62
C SER A 203 -1.38 2.25 -4.00
N THR A 204 -1.81 3.44 -3.59
CA THR A 204 -0.99 4.64 -3.67
C THR A 204 -0.09 4.76 -2.44
N PRO A 205 1.04 5.49 -2.51
CA PRO A 205 1.86 5.80 -1.34
C PRO A 205 1.08 6.47 -0.21
N LEU A 206 0.14 7.37 -0.53
CA LEU A 206 -0.70 8.02 0.46
C LEU A 206 -1.60 7.01 1.19
N GLN A 207 -2.21 6.07 0.48
CA GLN A 207 -3.02 5.02 1.11
C GLN A 207 -2.20 4.16 2.07
N LEU A 208 -0.96 3.81 1.71
CA LEU A 208 -0.08 3.06 2.61
C LEU A 208 0.36 3.88 3.83
N CYS A 209 0.60 5.18 3.65
CA CYS A 209 0.89 6.10 4.73
C CYS A 209 -0.29 6.17 5.71
N LEU A 210 -1.52 6.38 5.22
CA LEU A 210 -2.74 6.41 6.03
C LEU A 210 -2.96 5.08 6.78
N MET A 211 -2.89 3.95 6.08
CA MET A 211 -2.99 2.63 6.70
C MET A 211 -1.99 2.46 7.85
N THR A 212 -0.75 2.89 7.64
CA THR A 212 0.31 2.78 8.65
C THR A 212 0.05 3.68 9.84
N ALA A 213 -0.40 4.92 9.61
CA ALA A 213 -0.76 5.86 10.67
C ALA A 213 -1.94 5.33 11.52
N GLN A 214 -2.96 4.77 10.89
CA GLN A 214 -4.09 4.14 11.58
C GLN A 214 -3.67 2.94 12.43
N ILE A 215 -2.77 2.09 11.94
CA ILE A 215 -2.23 0.97 12.73
C ILE A 215 -1.42 1.49 13.92
N ALA A 216 -0.62 2.54 13.71
CA ALA A 216 0.27 3.09 14.73
C ALA A 216 -0.51 3.74 15.88
N ASN A 217 -1.64 4.36 15.60
CA ASN A 217 -2.43 5.05 16.61
C ASN A 217 -3.61 4.21 17.15
N GLY A 218 -3.85 3.01 16.59
CA GLY A 218 -4.93 2.13 16.99
C GLY A 218 -6.33 2.61 16.58
N CYS A 219 -6.44 3.61 15.68
CA CYS A 219 -7.70 4.19 15.23
C CYS A 219 -8.02 3.81 13.78
N LEU A 220 -9.25 3.36 13.52
CA LEU A 220 -9.67 2.92 12.19
C LEU A 220 -9.99 4.08 11.22
N LEU A 221 -10.17 5.31 11.68
CA LEU A 221 -10.60 6.39 10.80
C LEU A 221 -10.08 7.76 11.23
N TYR A 222 -9.17 8.29 10.45
CA TYR A 222 -9.12 9.70 10.13
C TYR A 222 -9.81 9.89 8.79
N THR A 223 -11.12 9.80 8.73
CA THR A 223 -11.83 10.08 7.50
C THR A 223 -12.80 11.21 7.76
N SER A 224 -12.67 12.25 6.96
CA SER A 224 -13.72 13.16 6.50
C SER A 224 -14.55 13.96 7.50
N ASP A 225 -14.72 13.58 8.75
CA ASP A 225 -15.47 14.42 9.68
C ASP A 225 -14.76 15.75 10.03
N ALA A 226 -13.42 15.75 10.01
CA ALA A 226 -12.65 16.98 10.18
C ALA A 226 -12.77 17.95 8.99
N ALA A 227 -13.15 17.48 7.80
CA ALA A 227 -13.36 18.33 6.64
C ALA A 227 -14.77 18.93 6.59
N ASP A 228 -15.75 18.31 7.23
CA ASP A 228 -17.12 18.78 7.27
C ASP A 228 -17.36 19.82 8.37
N GLU A 229 -16.50 19.88 9.39
CA GLU A 229 -16.58 20.90 10.46
C GLU A 229 -16.01 22.28 10.07
N TRP A 230 -15.37 22.42 8.90
CA TRP A 230 -14.80 23.68 8.41
C TRP A 230 -15.70 24.42 7.40
N ILE A 231 -16.94 23.98 7.20
CA ILE A 231 -17.95 24.71 6.42
C ILE A 231 -19.10 25.09 7.37
N GLY A 232 -18.83 25.99 8.29
CA GLY A 232 -19.77 26.67 9.13
C GLY A 232 -19.46 28.16 9.17
#